data_a19ee81bec72aaf19d84b063e7fad123
#
_entry.id   a19ee81bec72aaf19d84b063e7fad123
#
_cell.length_a   1.000
_cell.length_b   1.000
_cell.length_c   1.000
_cell.angle_alpha   90.00
_cell.angle_beta   90.00
_cell.angle_gamma   90.00
#
_symmetry.space_group_name_H-M   'P 1'
#
loop_
_entity.id
_entity.type
_entity.pdbx_description
1 polymer ?
#
loop_
_entity_poly.entity_id
_entity_poly.type
_entity_poly.pdbx_seq_one_letter_code
_entity_poly.pdbx_strand_id
1 'polypeptide(L)'
;MRLTVVSFLVAALLAPAALRSESWTLDRAVLTALERHPDARVARARVDAAQAMVDQAQSAWRPQVSLSGRYTDTNSPMMAFGSILNQRAFNPGLDFNRPGNIDNLNATGTVAYNLYAGGRATAGRNAAKAGTEAADLDLRAAHHRLVAEVVRAALNLRKAREAVVAVEGSVRAYEAAVGVARARSEAGQLLRADFLSLEVQLAQTRESLSSARHGAALASRAFHFVLGLDATETTVELLDEDPALARLSAPDTRNFTQRPELLGLAARVRAAEAMVEAARGARRPTVNAFASYQYDHGWQTARHGDSWLAGVSVDLNVFDGGQTHAKVRQSSAELTQVKEMLRKATLGIGLEVEQARLAHADATERLAVSARAVEQAAESAALSRARFEKEALLTADLIGVESRHLEARLRRTFAAADERLALVELRLALGLTPLPHP
;
A
#
# COMPACT_ATOMS: atom_id res chain seq x y z
N MET A 1 -40.67 47.84 39.68
CA MET A 1 -40.47 47.51 38.28
C MET A 1 -39.83 46.13 38.22
N ARG A 2 -40.65 45.10 37.93
CA ARG A 2 -40.23 43.68 38.02
C ARG A 2 -39.76 43.19 36.66
N LEU A 3 -38.53 42.76 36.54
CA LEU A 3 -37.99 42.05 35.36
C LEU A 3 -38.30 40.54 35.51
N THR A 4 -39.09 40.01 34.65
CA THR A 4 -39.33 38.60 34.47
C THR A 4 -38.33 38.01 33.51
N VAL A 5 -37.49 37.08 34.01
CA VAL A 5 -36.59 36.27 33.19
C VAL A 5 -37.36 35.07 32.65
N VAL A 6 -37.46 34.99 31.31
CA VAL A 6 -38.03 33.84 30.61
C VAL A 6 -36.90 32.89 30.26
N SER A 7 -36.83 31.73 31.00
CA SER A 7 -35.94 30.64 30.66
C SER A 7 -36.49 29.81 29.52
N PHE A 8 -35.85 29.86 28.34
CA PHE A 8 -36.13 28.93 27.23
C PHE A 8 -35.33 27.63 27.46
N LEU A 9 -36.04 26.58 27.80
CA LEU A 9 -35.54 25.22 27.90
C LEU A 9 -35.48 24.63 26.50
N VAL A 10 -34.30 24.61 25.84
CA VAL A 10 -34.06 23.89 24.59
C VAL A 10 -33.85 22.42 24.92
N ALA A 11 -34.89 21.62 24.83
CA ALA A 11 -34.78 20.16 24.85
C ALA A 11 -34.21 19.69 23.49
N ALA A 12 -32.90 19.47 23.42
CA ALA A 12 -32.27 18.79 22.30
C ALA A 12 -32.77 17.34 22.24
N LEU A 13 -33.63 17.01 21.32
CA LEU A 13 -34.00 15.64 20.95
C LEU A 13 -32.74 14.95 20.41
N LEU A 14 -32.06 14.22 21.25
CA LEU A 14 -31.12 13.16 20.86
C LEU A 14 -31.95 12.01 20.26
N ALA A 15 -32.32 12.12 18.98
CA ALA A 15 -32.76 10.96 18.23
C ALA A 15 -31.55 10.00 18.15
N PRO A 16 -31.68 8.71 18.54
CA PRO A 16 -30.64 7.75 18.28
C PRO A 16 -30.45 7.71 16.77
N ALA A 17 -29.25 8.02 16.30
CA ALA A 17 -28.87 7.80 14.91
C ALA A 17 -29.07 6.30 14.64
N ALA A 18 -30.20 5.94 14.04
CA ALA A 18 -30.43 4.60 13.54
C ALA A 18 -29.24 4.32 12.59
N LEU A 19 -28.38 3.39 12.97
CA LEU A 19 -27.34 2.83 12.12
C LEU A 19 -28.05 2.35 10.84
N ARG A 20 -28.12 3.20 9.84
CA ARG A 20 -28.63 2.82 8.52
C ARG A 20 -27.62 1.83 7.98
N SER A 21 -28.01 0.56 7.93
CA SER A 21 -27.34 -0.44 7.12
C SER A 21 -27.39 0.04 5.67
N GLU A 22 -26.28 0.61 5.20
CA GLU A 22 -26.14 0.99 3.80
C GLU A 22 -25.66 -0.23 3.02
N SER A 23 -26.43 -0.63 2.01
CA SER A 23 -25.99 -1.64 1.06
C SER A 23 -24.83 -1.09 0.23
N TRP A 24 -23.70 -1.77 0.29
CA TRP A 24 -22.48 -1.38 -0.39
C TRP A 24 -22.29 -2.22 -1.66
N THR A 25 -22.01 -1.52 -2.77
CA THR A 25 -21.48 -2.17 -3.96
C THR A 25 -19.98 -2.37 -3.81
N LEU A 26 -19.44 -3.34 -4.52
CA LEU A 26 -18.01 -3.61 -4.54
C LEU A 26 -17.22 -2.43 -5.12
N ASP A 27 -17.78 -1.74 -6.13
CA ASP A 27 -17.20 -0.51 -6.68
C ASP A 27 -17.05 0.58 -5.61
N ARG A 28 -18.08 0.80 -4.78
CA ARG A 28 -18.00 1.74 -3.65
C ARG A 28 -16.95 1.32 -2.61
N ALA A 29 -16.88 0.03 -2.32
CA ALA A 29 -15.90 -0.52 -1.39
C ALA A 29 -14.47 -0.28 -1.88
N VAL A 30 -14.21 -0.52 -3.17
CA VAL A 30 -12.91 -0.26 -3.82
C VAL A 30 -12.54 1.21 -3.75
N LEU A 31 -13.45 2.12 -4.12
CA LEU A 31 -13.20 3.57 -4.07
C LEU A 31 -12.86 4.02 -2.65
N THR A 32 -13.62 3.54 -1.65
CA THR A 32 -13.37 3.87 -0.24
C THR A 32 -11.99 3.37 0.21
N ALA A 33 -11.60 2.15 -0.16
CA ALA A 33 -10.28 1.59 0.17
C ALA A 33 -9.15 2.42 -0.48
N LEU A 34 -9.27 2.76 -1.76
CA LEU A 34 -8.27 3.58 -2.46
C LEU A 34 -8.08 4.97 -1.84
N GLU A 35 -9.14 5.54 -1.25
CA GLU A 35 -9.08 6.84 -0.59
C GLU A 35 -8.58 6.75 0.86
N ARG A 36 -9.01 5.73 1.61
CA ARG A 36 -8.84 5.68 3.07
C ARG A 36 -7.76 4.72 3.54
N HIS A 37 -7.47 3.65 2.79
CA HIS A 37 -6.51 2.64 3.24
C HIS A 37 -5.10 3.22 3.40
N PRO A 38 -4.40 2.95 4.52
CA PRO A 38 -3.06 3.49 4.78
C PRO A 38 -2.05 3.17 3.67
N ASP A 39 -2.09 1.98 3.08
CA ASP A 39 -1.13 1.58 2.04
C ASP A 39 -1.27 2.40 0.76
N ALA A 40 -2.50 2.80 0.37
CA ALA A 40 -2.72 3.71 -0.76
C ALA A 40 -2.12 5.09 -0.48
N ARG A 41 -2.29 5.61 0.74
CA ARG A 41 -1.69 6.88 1.18
C ARG A 41 -0.16 6.81 1.24
N VAL A 42 0.40 5.72 1.74
CA VAL A 42 1.86 5.48 1.74
C VAL A 42 2.40 5.45 0.32
N ALA A 43 1.74 4.75 -0.59
CA ALA A 43 2.16 4.70 -1.98
C ALA A 43 2.10 6.09 -2.65
N ARG A 44 1.08 6.89 -2.35
CA ARG A 44 0.96 8.28 -2.83
C ARG A 44 2.08 9.16 -2.28
N ALA A 45 2.34 9.11 -0.99
CA ALA A 45 3.41 9.88 -0.35
C ALA A 45 4.80 9.53 -0.93
N ARG A 46 5.01 8.29 -1.40
CA ARG A 46 6.25 7.91 -2.11
C ARG A 46 6.38 8.60 -3.47
N VAL A 47 5.28 8.80 -4.19
CA VAL A 47 5.28 9.57 -5.44
C VAL A 47 5.62 11.04 -5.16
N ASP A 48 5.00 11.62 -4.13
CA ASP A 48 5.27 13.02 -3.73
C ASP A 48 6.75 13.20 -3.33
N ALA A 49 7.31 12.24 -2.58
CA ALA A 49 8.74 12.24 -2.23
C ALA A 49 9.64 12.10 -3.46
N ALA A 50 9.29 11.23 -4.43
CA ALA A 50 10.04 11.10 -5.67
C ALA A 50 9.96 12.38 -6.53
N GLN A 51 8.82 13.05 -6.56
CA GLN A 51 8.68 14.35 -7.23
C GLN A 51 9.57 15.42 -6.58
N ALA A 52 9.63 15.47 -5.25
CA ALA A 52 10.53 16.37 -4.53
C ALA A 52 12.01 16.10 -4.85
N MET A 53 12.40 14.85 -5.13
CA MET A 53 13.76 14.53 -5.61
C MET A 53 14.04 15.11 -7.01
N VAL A 54 13.02 15.18 -7.88
CA VAL A 54 13.16 15.88 -9.19
C VAL A 54 13.41 17.36 -8.96
N ASP A 55 12.66 17.99 -8.03
CA ASP A 55 12.82 19.41 -7.71
C ASP A 55 14.20 19.70 -7.10
N GLN A 56 14.69 18.81 -6.23
CA GLN A 56 16.06 18.86 -5.72
C GLN A 56 17.11 18.74 -6.84
N ALA A 57 16.93 17.78 -7.76
CA ALA A 57 17.85 17.65 -8.89
C ALA A 57 17.83 18.87 -9.83
N GLN A 58 16.68 19.52 -9.97
CA GLN A 58 16.53 20.76 -10.73
C GLN A 58 17.20 21.98 -10.06
N SER A 59 17.39 21.96 -8.73
CA SER A 59 18.06 23.04 -8.04
C SER A 59 19.50 23.26 -8.49
N ALA A 60 20.14 22.23 -9.09
CA ALA A 60 21.46 22.33 -9.69
C ALA A 60 21.56 23.37 -10.83
N TRP A 61 20.45 23.79 -11.43
CA TRP A 61 20.37 24.87 -12.44
C TRP A 61 19.84 26.17 -11.88
N ARG A 62 19.78 26.33 -10.56
CA ARG A 62 19.34 27.56 -9.92
C ARG A 62 20.51 28.19 -9.17
N PRO A 63 20.61 29.54 -9.13
CA PRO A 63 21.60 30.19 -8.28
C PRO A 63 21.35 29.87 -6.80
N GLN A 64 22.42 29.62 -6.08
CA GLN A 64 22.40 29.45 -4.63
C GLN A 64 22.84 30.77 -4.00
N VAL A 65 22.05 31.27 -3.05
CA VAL A 65 22.33 32.48 -2.31
C VAL A 65 22.54 32.09 -0.86
N SER A 66 23.68 32.51 -0.29
CA SER A 66 23.99 32.26 1.13
C SER A 66 24.40 33.55 1.81
N LEU A 67 24.03 33.71 3.07
CA LEU A 67 24.48 34.74 3.96
C LEU A 67 25.25 34.08 5.08
N SER A 68 26.45 34.65 5.40
CA SER A 68 27.26 34.19 6.52
C SER A 68 27.72 35.41 7.36
N GLY A 69 27.71 35.23 8.69
CA GLY A 69 28.25 36.18 9.63
C GLY A 69 29.33 35.50 10.46
N ARG A 70 30.47 36.20 10.64
CA ARG A 70 31.58 35.72 11.45
C ARG A 70 32.12 36.84 12.30
N TYR A 71 32.24 36.60 13.59
CA TYR A 71 33.00 37.47 14.49
C TYR A 71 34.34 36.78 14.81
N THR A 72 35.41 37.57 14.69
CA THR A 72 36.78 37.14 15.05
C THR A 72 37.44 38.20 15.87
N ASP A 73 38.20 37.79 16.90
CA ASP A 73 39.14 38.60 17.62
C ASP A 73 40.48 37.90 17.60
N THR A 74 41.52 38.54 17.10
CA THR A 74 42.80 37.94 16.86
C THR A 74 43.98 38.89 16.97
N ASN A 75 45.10 38.37 17.50
CA ASN A 75 46.40 39.06 17.48
C ASN A 75 47.35 38.46 16.42
N SER A 76 46.85 37.52 15.57
CA SER A 76 47.63 37.02 14.47
C SER A 76 47.96 38.13 13.48
N PRO A 77 49.25 38.46 13.23
CA PRO A 77 49.59 39.61 12.38
C PRO A 77 48.92 39.59 11.01
N MET A 78 48.89 38.48 10.32
CA MET A 78 48.29 38.33 8.97
C MET A 78 46.77 38.56 9.02
N MET A 79 46.07 37.98 10.00
CA MET A 79 44.62 38.10 10.10
C MET A 79 44.20 39.50 10.58
N ALA A 80 44.92 40.05 11.55
CA ALA A 80 44.70 41.39 12.05
C ALA A 80 44.91 42.43 10.95
N PHE A 81 45.99 42.31 10.17
CA PHE A 81 46.26 43.21 9.03
C PHE A 81 45.17 43.12 7.96
N GLY A 82 44.71 41.90 7.60
CA GLY A 82 43.59 41.74 6.68
C GLY A 82 42.31 42.40 7.17
N SER A 83 41.99 42.21 8.47
CA SER A 83 40.81 42.86 9.09
C SER A 83 40.92 44.39 9.06
N ILE A 84 42.08 44.94 9.42
CA ILE A 84 42.33 46.40 9.38
C ILE A 84 42.12 46.95 7.97
N LEU A 85 42.63 46.27 6.93
CA LEU A 85 42.44 46.70 5.54
C LEU A 85 40.98 46.64 5.11
N ASN A 86 40.31 45.53 5.41
CA ASN A 86 38.90 45.34 5.09
C ASN A 86 38.01 46.39 5.81
N GLN A 87 38.35 46.78 7.03
CA GLN A 87 37.68 47.82 7.81
C GLN A 87 38.05 49.24 7.35
N ARG A 88 38.90 49.38 6.33
CA ARG A 88 39.44 50.68 5.88
C ARG A 88 40.11 51.49 7.03
N ALA A 89 40.76 50.76 7.96
CA ALA A 89 41.38 51.29 9.15
C ALA A 89 42.91 51.34 9.09
N PHE A 90 43.51 51.31 7.88
CA PHE A 90 44.95 51.33 7.71
C PHE A 90 45.59 52.60 8.34
N ASN A 91 46.63 52.37 9.17
CA ASN A 91 47.43 53.40 9.79
C ASN A 91 48.91 53.06 9.60
N PRO A 92 49.73 53.90 8.94
CA PRO A 92 51.16 53.62 8.71
C PRO A 92 51.98 53.54 10.01
N GLY A 93 51.49 54.06 11.12
CA GLY A 93 52.18 54.01 12.43
C GLY A 93 51.94 52.70 13.23
N LEU A 94 51.15 51.75 12.71
CA LEU A 94 50.89 50.49 13.38
C LEU A 94 52.05 49.50 13.18
N ASP A 95 52.52 48.86 14.28
CA ASP A 95 53.44 47.76 14.19
C ASP A 95 52.72 46.49 13.72
N PHE A 96 52.82 46.19 12.41
CA PHE A 96 52.16 45.03 11.79
C PHE A 96 52.68 43.67 12.27
N ASN A 97 53.85 43.61 12.94
CA ASN A 97 54.37 42.41 13.57
C ASN A 97 53.76 42.17 14.96
N ARG A 98 53.22 43.22 15.59
CA ARG A 98 52.56 43.20 16.89
C ARG A 98 51.33 44.08 16.91
N PRO A 99 50.31 43.73 16.14
CA PRO A 99 49.13 44.60 15.91
C PRO A 99 48.23 44.75 17.14
N GLY A 100 48.45 43.97 18.20
CA GLY A 100 47.50 43.84 19.29
C GLY A 100 46.30 42.96 18.89
N ASN A 101 45.26 42.96 19.71
CA ASN A 101 44.01 42.29 19.35
C ASN A 101 43.24 43.20 18.38
N ILE A 102 42.75 42.58 17.32
CA ILE A 102 41.86 43.22 16.33
C ILE A 102 40.62 42.37 16.17
N ASP A 103 39.50 43.01 16.41
CA ASP A 103 38.19 42.37 16.20
C ASP A 103 37.63 42.68 14.80
N ASN A 104 36.85 41.75 14.28
CA ASN A 104 36.16 41.93 13.00
C ASN A 104 34.82 41.16 12.98
N LEU A 105 33.73 41.88 12.74
CA LEU A 105 32.47 41.30 12.32
C LEU A 105 32.41 41.34 10.80
N ASN A 106 32.47 40.16 10.18
CA ASN A 106 32.31 40.02 8.75
C ASN A 106 30.92 39.45 8.42
N ALA A 107 30.16 40.17 7.59
CA ALA A 107 28.90 39.71 7.01
C ALA A 107 29.09 39.57 5.50
N THR A 108 28.90 38.32 4.99
CA THR A 108 29.13 38.03 3.57
C THR A 108 27.90 37.45 2.94
N GLY A 109 27.40 38.04 1.86
CA GLY A 109 26.41 37.48 0.96
C GLY A 109 27.12 36.88 -0.27
N THR A 110 26.83 35.62 -0.60
CA THR A 110 27.42 34.93 -1.75
C THR A 110 26.33 34.40 -2.66
N VAL A 111 26.46 34.61 -3.96
CA VAL A 111 25.66 33.98 -5.03
C VAL A 111 26.57 33.04 -5.80
N ALA A 112 26.22 31.76 -5.86
CA ALA A 112 26.92 30.76 -6.64
C ALA A 112 25.98 30.16 -7.70
N TYR A 113 26.47 29.97 -8.90
CA TYR A 113 25.71 29.41 -10.01
C TYR A 113 26.57 28.43 -10.80
N ASN A 114 26.08 27.18 -10.91
CA ASN A 114 26.77 26.17 -11.69
C ASN A 114 26.37 26.31 -13.17
N LEU A 115 27.29 26.79 -14.00
CA LEU A 115 27.08 26.93 -15.44
C LEU A 115 27.17 25.60 -16.17
N TYR A 116 28.08 24.71 -15.73
CA TYR A 116 28.29 23.39 -16.31
C TYR A 116 28.86 22.40 -15.27
N ALA A 117 28.16 21.31 -15.05
CA ALA A 117 28.54 20.29 -14.06
C ALA A 117 29.10 19.00 -14.69
N GLY A 118 29.72 19.07 -15.86
CA GLY A 118 30.22 17.85 -16.54
C GLY A 118 29.11 16.91 -17.01
N GLY A 119 27.85 17.38 -17.14
CA GLY A 119 26.68 16.57 -17.47
C GLY A 119 26.04 15.88 -16.26
N ARG A 120 26.63 15.97 -15.06
CA ARG A 120 26.11 15.34 -13.82
C ARG A 120 24.72 15.84 -13.44
N ALA A 121 24.48 17.14 -13.55
CA ALA A 121 23.18 17.73 -13.26
C ALA A 121 22.07 17.15 -14.15
N THR A 122 22.31 17.08 -15.47
CA THR A 122 21.35 16.50 -16.43
C THR A 122 21.10 15.03 -16.15
N ALA A 123 22.17 14.25 -15.91
CA ALA A 123 22.06 12.84 -15.59
C ALA A 123 21.31 12.61 -14.25
N GLY A 124 21.60 13.40 -13.21
CA GLY A 124 20.89 13.35 -11.93
C GLY A 124 19.40 13.66 -12.06
N ARG A 125 19.03 14.68 -12.85
CA ARG A 125 17.63 14.98 -13.15
C ARG A 125 16.94 13.85 -13.91
N ASN A 126 17.60 13.25 -14.89
CA ASN A 126 17.04 12.12 -15.66
C ASN A 126 16.85 10.89 -14.75
N ALA A 127 17.79 10.62 -13.85
CA ALA A 127 17.65 9.57 -12.86
C ALA A 127 16.45 9.84 -11.92
N ALA A 128 16.31 11.05 -11.41
CA ALA A 128 15.19 11.44 -10.55
C ALA A 128 13.83 11.32 -11.28
N LYS A 129 13.74 11.79 -12.55
CA LYS A 129 12.52 11.62 -13.36
C LYS A 129 12.15 10.16 -13.59
N ALA A 130 13.12 9.31 -13.94
CA ALA A 130 12.88 7.88 -14.07
C ALA A 130 12.49 7.23 -12.74
N GLY A 131 13.03 7.74 -11.61
CA GLY A 131 12.63 7.35 -10.26
C GLY A 131 11.18 7.70 -9.93
N THR A 132 10.71 8.90 -10.34
CA THR A 132 9.30 9.31 -10.18
C THR A 132 8.38 8.44 -11.02
N GLU A 133 8.74 8.16 -12.27
CA GLU A 133 7.97 7.23 -13.11
C GLU A 133 7.87 5.83 -12.49
N ALA A 134 8.96 5.33 -11.89
CA ALA A 134 8.93 4.07 -11.16
C ALA A 134 8.00 4.13 -9.95
N ALA A 135 7.99 5.24 -9.19
CA ALA A 135 7.10 5.43 -8.06
C ALA A 135 5.62 5.50 -8.46
N ASP A 136 5.29 6.14 -9.58
CA ASP A 136 3.94 6.16 -10.15
C ASP A 136 3.46 4.75 -10.54
N LEU A 137 4.35 3.95 -11.13
CA LEU A 137 4.04 2.57 -11.50
C LEU A 137 3.90 1.67 -10.26
N ASP A 138 4.70 1.90 -9.21
CA ASP A 138 4.54 1.24 -7.92
C ASP A 138 3.20 1.60 -7.25
N LEU A 139 2.74 2.86 -7.37
CA LEU A 139 1.43 3.29 -6.91
C LEU A 139 0.31 2.53 -7.64
N ARG A 140 0.40 2.40 -8.97
CA ARG A 140 -0.58 1.61 -9.75
C ARG A 140 -0.58 0.14 -9.32
N ALA A 141 0.59 -0.45 -9.12
CA ALA A 141 0.70 -1.82 -8.61
C ALA A 141 0.08 -1.98 -7.22
N ALA A 142 0.29 -1.00 -6.32
CA ALA A 142 -0.33 -0.98 -5.00
C ALA A 142 -1.85 -0.87 -5.08
N HIS A 143 -2.39 -0.01 -5.97
CA HIS A 143 -3.82 0.09 -6.21
C HIS A 143 -4.41 -1.23 -6.72
N HIS A 144 -3.78 -1.89 -7.72
CA HIS A 144 -4.26 -3.18 -8.22
C HIS A 144 -4.31 -4.24 -7.12
N ARG A 145 -3.26 -4.31 -6.27
CA ARG A 145 -3.24 -5.24 -5.13
C ARG A 145 -4.34 -4.93 -4.11
N LEU A 146 -4.51 -3.66 -3.75
CA LEU A 146 -5.55 -3.26 -2.82
C LEU A 146 -6.96 -3.58 -3.35
N VAL A 147 -7.22 -3.36 -4.65
CA VAL A 147 -8.48 -3.77 -5.28
C VAL A 147 -8.69 -5.28 -5.16
N ALA A 148 -7.67 -6.10 -5.43
CA ALA A 148 -7.76 -7.55 -5.28
C ALA A 148 -8.01 -7.95 -3.81
N GLU A 149 -7.40 -7.27 -2.84
CA GLU A 149 -7.62 -7.51 -1.41
C GLU A 149 -9.04 -7.17 -0.98
N VAL A 150 -9.62 -6.05 -1.48
CA VAL A 150 -11.03 -5.69 -1.23
C VAL A 150 -11.96 -6.77 -1.76
N VAL A 151 -11.74 -7.23 -2.99
CA VAL A 151 -12.55 -8.31 -3.59
C VAL A 151 -12.42 -9.61 -2.79
N ARG A 152 -11.20 -9.98 -2.41
CA ARG A 152 -10.94 -11.16 -1.57
C ARG A 152 -11.65 -11.08 -0.23
N ALA A 153 -11.57 -9.94 0.45
CA ALA A 153 -12.24 -9.72 1.73
C ALA A 153 -13.77 -9.76 1.60
N ALA A 154 -14.33 -9.18 0.52
CA ALA A 154 -15.76 -9.22 0.21
C ALA A 154 -16.25 -10.64 -0.05
N LEU A 155 -15.54 -11.41 -0.87
CA LEU A 155 -15.86 -12.81 -1.16
C LEU A 155 -15.76 -13.70 0.09
N ASN A 156 -14.76 -13.47 0.95
CA ASN A 156 -14.63 -14.17 2.22
C ASN A 156 -15.77 -13.84 3.19
N LEU A 157 -16.20 -12.58 3.25
CA LEU A 157 -17.37 -12.18 4.06
C LEU A 157 -18.63 -12.88 3.56
N ARG A 158 -18.88 -12.88 2.26
CA ARG A 158 -20.01 -13.59 1.65
C ARG A 158 -19.95 -15.09 1.95
N LYS A 159 -18.83 -15.74 1.71
CA LYS A 159 -18.56 -17.14 2.02
C LYS A 159 -18.89 -17.49 3.48
N ALA A 160 -18.46 -16.66 4.41
CA ALA A 160 -18.71 -16.85 5.84
C ALA A 160 -20.21 -16.69 6.18
N ARG A 161 -20.92 -15.73 5.60
CA ARG A 161 -22.37 -15.55 5.79
C ARG A 161 -23.17 -16.73 5.22
N GLU A 162 -22.85 -17.17 4.01
CA GLU A 162 -23.48 -18.33 3.38
C GLU A 162 -23.22 -19.62 4.19
N ALA A 163 -22.04 -19.77 4.79
CA ALA A 163 -21.75 -20.89 5.69
C ALA A 163 -22.65 -20.87 6.94
N VAL A 164 -22.91 -19.71 7.53
CA VAL A 164 -23.88 -19.60 8.63
C VAL A 164 -25.26 -20.08 8.20
N VAL A 165 -25.76 -19.63 7.04
CA VAL A 165 -27.07 -20.03 6.50
C VAL A 165 -27.13 -21.54 6.26
N ALA A 166 -26.02 -22.15 5.75
CA ALA A 166 -25.95 -23.59 5.54
C ALA A 166 -26.04 -24.38 6.84
N VAL A 167 -25.28 -23.96 7.86
CA VAL A 167 -25.28 -24.63 9.19
C VAL A 167 -26.59 -24.41 9.92
N GLU A 168 -27.21 -23.22 9.85
CA GLU A 168 -28.56 -22.97 10.39
C GLU A 168 -29.61 -23.90 9.75
N GLY A 169 -29.51 -24.15 8.45
CA GLY A 169 -30.36 -25.11 7.78
C GLY A 169 -30.18 -26.54 8.34
N SER A 170 -28.94 -26.93 8.65
CA SER A 170 -28.64 -28.22 9.25
C SER A 170 -29.15 -28.34 10.69
N VAL A 171 -29.01 -27.25 11.52
CA VAL A 171 -29.59 -27.20 12.87
C VAL A 171 -31.10 -27.46 12.82
N ARG A 172 -31.83 -26.76 11.93
CA ARG A 172 -33.29 -26.96 11.76
C ARG A 172 -33.64 -28.39 11.35
N ALA A 173 -32.84 -29.00 10.47
CA ALA A 173 -33.04 -30.39 10.06
C ALA A 173 -32.88 -31.36 11.23
N TYR A 174 -31.82 -31.20 12.04
CA TYR A 174 -31.63 -32.05 13.22
C TYR A 174 -32.63 -31.75 14.33
N GLU A 175 -33.11 -30.55 14.53
CA GLU A 175 -34.19 -30.22 15.48
C GLU A 175 -35.49 -30.93 15.10
N ALA A 176 -35.84 -30.96 13.82
CA ALA A 176 -36.98 -31.73 13.34
C ALA A 176 -36.79 -33.24 13.56
N ALA A 177 -35.61 -33.78 13.22
CA ALA A 177 -35.31 -35.21 13.42
C ALA A 177 -35.36 -35.62 14.91
N VAL A 178 -34.83 -34.79 15.83
CA VAL A 178 -34.88 -35.00 17.28
C VAL A 178 -36.32 -34.99 17.77
N GLY A 179 -37.18 -34.10 17.24
CA GLY A 179 -38.61 -34.06 17.57
C GLY A 179 -39.33 -35.37 17.22
N VAL A 180 -39.11 -35.91 16.02
CA VAL A 180 -39.64 -37.22 15.60
C VAL A 180 -39.08 -38.34 16.44
N ALA A 181 -37.76 -38.36 16.66
CA ALA A 181 -37.10 -39.42 17.45
C ALA A 181 -37.55 -39.45 18.91
N ARG A 182 -37.80 -38.28 19.52
CA ARG A 182 -38.33 -38.15 20.89
C ARG A 182 -39.70 -38.80 20.98
N ALA A 183 -40.65 -38.46 20.12
CA ALA A 183 -41.99 -39.02 20.13
C ALA A 183 -41.96 -40.56 19.97
N ARG A 184 -41.10 -41.09 19.06
CA ARG A 184 -40.92 -42.52 18.84
C ARG A 184 -40.25 -43.22 20.02
N SER A 185 -39.29 -42.61 20.68
CA SER A 185 -38.65 -43.19 21.88
C SER A 185 -39.60 -43.25 23.07
N GLU A 186 -40.44 -42.22 23.24
CA GLU A 186 -41.50 -42.22 24.25
C GLU A 186 -42.59 -43.29 23.99
N ALA A 187 -42.88 -43.55 22.71
CA ALA A 187 -43.77 -44.64 22.27
C ALA A 187 -43.12 -46.02 22.33
N GLY A 188 -41.84 -46.16 22.70
CA GLY A 188 -41.12 -47.44 22.70
C GLY A 188 -40.69 -47.95 21.32
N GLN A 189 -40.81 -47.13 20.28
CA GLN A 189 -40.57 -47.51 18.89
C GLN A 189 -39.11 -47.17 18.42
N LEU A 190 -38.33 -46.47 19.27
CA LEU A 190 -36.93 -46.12 18.99
C LEU A 190 -36.09 -46.40 20.22
N LEU A 191 -34.90 -46.96 20.03
CA LEU A 191 -33.95 -47.15 21.13
C LEU A 191 -33.49 -45.80 21.72
N ARG A 192 -33.40 -45.74 23.05
CA ARG A 192 -32.92 -44.51 23.73
C ARG A 192 -31.50 -44.11 23.25
N ALA A 193 -30.64 -45.08 22.90
CA ALA A 193 -29.31 -44.81 22.40
C ALA A 193 -29.35 -44.05 21.04
N ASP A 194 -30.30 -44.42 20.16
CA ASP A 194 -30.47 -43.75 18.86
C ASP A 194 -31.00 -42.33 19.01
N PHE A 195 -31.94 -42.11 19.95
CA PHE A 195 -32.41 -40.75 20.31
C PHE A 195 -31.28 -39.90 20.86
N LEU A 196 -30.49 -40.41 21.82
CA LEU A 196 -29.34 -39.70 22.37
C LEU A 196 -28.27 -39.37 21.30
N SER A 197 -28.06 -40.24 20.32
CA SER A 197 -27.14 -39.98 19.21
C SER A 197 -27.56 -38.78 18.39
N LEU A 198 -28.84 -38.57 18.11
CA LEU A 198 -29.37 -37.39 17.45
C LEU A 198 -29.24 -36.12 18.31
N GLU A 199 -29.44 -36.20 19.62
CA GLU A 199 -29.25 -35.06 20.51
C GLU A 199 -27.77 -34.62 20.55
N VAL A 200 -26.83 -35.57 20.58
CA VAL A 200 -25.38 -35.27 20.47
C VAL A 200 -25.07 -34.60 19.15
N GLN A 201 -25.60 -35.14 18.02
CA GLN A 201 -25.37 -34.55 16.72
C GLN A 201 -25.95 -33.13 16.58
N LEU A 202 -27.15 -32.90 17.15
CA LEU A 202 -27.73 -31.56 17.24
C LEU A 202 -26.83 -30.59 18.04
N ALA A 203 -26.31 -31.05 19.19
CA ALA A 203 -25.40 -30.24 20.01
C ALA A 203 -24.12 -29.87 19.25
N GLN A 204 -23.49 -30.84 18.54
CA GLN A 204 -22.32 -30.59 17.69
C GLN A 204 -22.61 -29.61 16.54
N THR A 205 -23.80 -29.73 15.94
CA THR A 205 -24.20 -28.82 14.86
C THR A 205 -24.45 -27.40 15.37
N ARG A 206 -24.98 -27.24 16.59
CA ARG A 206 -25.12 -25.94 17.26
C ARG A 206 -23.78 -25.31 17.63
N GLU A 207 -22.81 -26.11 18.05
CA GLU A 207 -21.43 -25.65 18.25
C GLU A 207 -20.81 -25.16 16.93
N SER A 208 -21.00 -25.93 15.83
CA SER A 208 -20.57 -25.51 14.50
C SER A 208 -21.23 -24.21 14.04
N LEU A 209 -22.51 -23.98 14.40
CA LEU A 209 -23.20 -22.71 14.14
C LEU A 209 -22.56 -21.54 14.91
N SER A 210 -22.22 -21.75 16.16
CA SER A 210 -21.52 -20.74 16.97
C SER A 210 -20.20 -20.36 16.32
N SER A 211 -19.39 -21.36 15.90
CA SER A 211 -18.13 -21.16 15.19
C SER A 211 -18.33 -20.41 13.85
N ALA A 212 -19.33 -20.78 13.08
CA ALA A 212 -19.65 -20.13 11.81
C ALA A 212 -20.02 -18.64 12.01
N ARG A 213 -20.82 -18.33 13.04
CA ARG A 213 -21.19 -16.95 13.39
C ARG A 213 -19.98 -16.12 13.81
N HIS A 214 -19.06 -16.67 14.61
CA HIS A 214 -17.80 -16.02 14.94
C HIS A 214 -16.94 -15.78 13.70
N GLY A 215 -16.85 -16.77 12.80
CA GLY A 215 -16.14 -16.62 11.52
C GLY A 215 -16.72 -15.50 10.65
N ALA A 216 -18.04 -15.38 10.57
CA ALA A 216 -18.69 -14.29 9.83
C ALA A 216 -18.45 -12.91 10.48
N ALA A 217 -18.46 -12.83 11.81
CA ALA A 217 -18.13 -11.59 12.51
C ALA A 217 -16.67 -11.16 12.28
N LEU A 218 -15.73 -12.12 12.30
CA LEU A 218 -14.33 -11.85 12.00
C LEU A 218 -14.12 -11.41 10.55
N ALA A 219 -14.77 -12.08 9.58
CA ALA A 219 -14.70 -11.70 8.17
C ALA A 219 -15.27 -10.29 7.93
N SER A 220 -16.32 -9.90 8.66
CA SER A 220 -16.85 -8.53 8.61
C SER A 220 -15.82 -7.52 9.09
N ARG A 221 -15.14 -7.77 10.21
CA ARG A 221 -14.09 -6.88 10.73
C ARG A 221 -12.88 -6.81 9.78
N ALA A 222 -12.48 -7.95 9.20
CA ALA A 222 -11.42 -7.98 8.20
C ALA A 222 -11.78 -7.15 6.97
N PHE A 223 -13.03 -7.18 6.54
CA PHE A 223 -13.50 -6.35 5.45
C PHE A 223 -13.42 -4.84 5.78
N HIS A 224 -13.85 -4.42 6.98
CA HIS A 224 -13.68 -3.02 7.42
C HIS A 224 -12.22 -2.59 7.45
N PHE A 225 -11.33 -3.45 7.95
CA PHE A 225 -9.89 -3.18 7.96
C PHE A 225 -9.34 -2.90 6.55
N VAL A 226 -9.70 -3.73 5.57
CA VAL A 226 -9.25 -3.55 4.18
C VAL A 226 -9.84 -2.28 3.55
N LEU A 227 -11.01 -1.83 3.99
CA LEU A 227 -11.58 -0.54 3.58
C LEU A 227 -10.89 0.66 4.25
N GLY A 228 -10.04 0.44 5.25
CA GLY A 228 -9.45 1.50 6.06
C GLY A 228 -10.48 2.20 6.96
N LEU A 229 -11.54 1.48 7.35
CA LEU A 229 -12.60 1.94 8.25
C LEU A 229 -12.42 1.35 9.65
N ASP A 230 -12.77 2.12 10.68
CA ASP A 230 -12.88 1.56 12.02
C ASP A 230 -14.11 0.64 12.09
N ALA A 231 -13.96 -0.53 12.72
CA ALA A 231 -15.02 -1.53 12.84
C ALA A 231 -16.25 -1.05 13.65
N THR A 232 -16.15 0.10 14.31
CA THR A 232 -17.21 0.71 15.12
C THR A 232 -18.05 1.72 14.36
N GLU A 233 -17.60 2.21 13.20
CA GLU A 233 -18.22 3.35 12.54
C GLU A 233 -19.43 3.01 11.67
N THR A 234 -19.51 1.83 11.06
CA THR A 234 -20.57 1.51 10.10
C THR A 234 -20.82 0.01 9.94
N THR A 235 -22.05 -0.41 9.88
CA THR A 235 -22.41 -1.77 9.46
C THR A 235 -22.42 -1.82 7.93
N VAL A 236 -21.44 -2.49 7.33
CA VAL A 236 -21.36 -2.65 5.88
C VAL A 236 -22.13 -3.91 5.48
N GLU A 237 -23.19 -3.78 4.73
CA GLU A 237 -23.88 -4.87 4.04
C GLU A 237 -23.52 -4.86 2.57
N LEU A 238 -22.87 -5.94 2.10
CA LEU A 238 -22.61 -6.14 0.68
C LEU A 238 -23.89 -6.61 -0.02
N LEU A 239 -24.10 -6.17 -1.25
CA LEU A 239 -25.15 -6.72 -2.10
C LEU A 239 -24.87 -8.20 -2.37
N ASP A 240 -25.91 -9.04 -2.31
CA ASP A 240 -25.80 -10.48 -2.56
C ASP A 240 -25.37 -10.78 -4.01
N GLU A 241 -25.90 -10.00 -4.98
CA GLU A 241 -25.50 -10.04 -6.38
C GLU A 241 -24.86 -8.71 -6.76
N ASP A 242 -23.52 -8.64 -6.72
CA ASP A 242 -22.82 -7.44 -7.11
C ASP A 242 -22.58 -7.41 -8.63
N PRO A 243 -23.06 -6.37 -9.34
CA PRO A 243 -22.89 -6.25 -10.79
C PRO A 243 -21.43 -6.25 -11.25
N ALA A 244 -20.51 -5.81 -10.39
CA ALA A 244 -19.08 -5.80 -10.71
C ALA A 244 -18.51 -7.21 -10.84
N LEU A 245 -18.94 -8.15 -9.99
CA LEU A 245 -18.55 -9.57 -10.11
C LEU A 245 -19.17 -10.24 -11.34
N ALA A 246 -20.36 -9.83 -11.76
CA ALA A 246 -21.00 -10.37 -12.96
C ALA A 246 -20.27 -9.96 -14.26
N ARG A 247 -19.57 -8.80 -14.24
CA ARG A 247 -18.77 -8.32 -15.38
C ARG A 247 -17.40 -9.00 -15.50
N LEU A 248 -16.99 -9.78 -14.50
CA LEU A 248 -15.71 -10.48 -14.54
C LEU A 248 -15.74 -11.59 -15.59
N SER A 249 -14.79 -11.56 -16.52
CA SER A 249 -14.56 -12.60 -17.52
C SER A 249 -13.09 -12.99 -17.57
N ALA A 250 -12.83 -14.23 -17.94
CA ALA A 250 -11.48 -14.71 -18.14
C ALA A 250 -10.83 -13.96 -19.32
N PRO A 251 -9.63 -13.39 -19.14
CA PRO A 251 -8.95 -12.72 -20.22
C PRO A 251 -8.35 -13.71 -21.23
N ASP A 252 -8.51 -13.42 -22.52
CA ASP A 252 -7.94 -14.22 -23.61
C ASP A 252 -6.43 -14.04 -23.80
N THR A 253 -5.85 -13.02 -23.16
CA THR A 253 -4.43 -12.69 -23.33
C THR A 253 -3.55 -13.48 -22.36
N ARG A 254 -2.32 -13.77 -22.81
CA ARG A 254 -1.23 -14.26 -21.96
C ARG A 254 -0.15 -13.20 -21.74
N ASN A 255 -0.34 -12.00 -22.31
CA ASN A 255 0.64 -10.94 -22.26
C ASN A 255 0.58 -10.22 -20.90
N PHE A 256 1.67 -10.26 -20.17
CA PHE A 256 1.87 -9.60 -18.88
C PHE A 256 2.93 -8.49 -18.94
N THR A 257 3.45 -8.14 -20.14
CA THR A 257 4.53 -7.14 -20.28
C THR A 257 4.11 -5.75 -19.84
N GLN A 258 2.81 -5.44 -19.82
CA GLN A 258 2.25 -4.17 -19.37
C GLN A 258 2.04 -4.09 -17.86
N ARG A 259 2.50 -5.11 -17.12
CA ARG A 259 2.38 -5.14 -15.68
C ARG A 259 3.14 -3.98 -15.03
N PRO A 260 2.49 -3.18 -14.14
CA PRO A 260 3.11 -1.99 -13.55
C PRO A 260 4.44 -2.29 -12.85
N GLU A 261 4.60 -3.45 -12.23
CA GLU A 261 5.83 -3.86 -11.56
C GLU A 261 7.00 -4.03 -12.53
N LEU A 262 6.76 -4.58 -13.74
CA LEU A 262 7.79 -4.72 -14.76
C LEU A 262 8.17 -3.36 -15.37
N LEU A 263 7.18 -2.54 -15.65
CA LEU A 263 7.40 -1.19 -16.17
C LEU A 263 8.14 -0.32 -15.12
N GLY A 264 7.81 -0.46 -13.83
CA GLY A 264 8.50 0.20 -12.73
C GLY A 264 9.97 -0.21 -12.61
N LEU A 265 10.27 -1.52 -12.73
CA LEU A 265 11.66 -2.00 -12.79
C LEU A 265 12.40 -1.52 -14.03
N ALA A 266 11.74 -1.45 -15.19
CA ALA A 266 12.34 -0.88 -16.40
C ALA A 266 12.64 0.63 -16.23
N ALA A 267 11.79 1.38 -15.54
CA ALA A 267 12.07 2.76 -15.18
C ALA A 267 13.28 2.88 -14.24
N ARG A 268 13.42 1.98 -13.26
CA ARG A 268 14.60 1.91 -12.37
C ARG A 268 15.88 1.55 -13.14
N VAL A 269 15.82 0.72 -14.18
CA VAL A 269 16.97 0.48 -15.08
C VAL A 269 17.40 1.79 -15.73
N ARG A 270 16.46 2.60 -16.29
CA ARG A 270 16.80 3.91 -16.87
C ARG A 270 17.39 4.88 -15.84
N ALA A 271 16.88 4.86 -14.60
CA ALA A 271 17.45 5.66 -13.52
C ALA A 271 18.91 5.24 -13.23
N ALA A 272 19.20 3.94 -13.14
CA ALA A 272 20.54 3.42 -12.92
C ALA A 272 21.49 3.72 -14.10
N GLU A 273 21.02 3.66 -15.34
CA GLU A 273 21.78 4.09 -16.54
C GLU A 273 22.17 5.56 -16.45
N ALA A 274 21.23 6.42 -16.05
CA ALA A 274 21.51 7.83 -15.83
C ALA A 274 22.52 8.06 -14.69
N MET A 275 22.51 7.24 -13.65
CA MET A 275 23.51 7.32 -12.55
C MET A 275 24.91 6.91 -13.01
N VAL A 276 25.05 5.94 -13.93
CA VAL A 276 26.32 5.63 -14.57
C VAL A 276 26.86 6.84 -15.36
N GLU A 277 25.99 7.52 -16.10
CA GLU A 277 26.37 8.75 -16.82
C GLU A 277 26.75 9.88 -15.86
N ALA A 278 26.05 10.02 -14.74
CA ALA A 278 26.42 10.96 -13.70
C ALA A 278 27.82 10.67 -13.12
N ALA A 279 28.14 9.40 -12.88
CA ALA A 279 29.45 8.98 -12.41
C ALA A 279 30.56 9.27 -13.43
N ARG A 280 30.30 9.02 -14.72
CA ARG A 280 31.21 9.37 -15.84
C ARG A 280 31.44 10.87 -15.96
N GLY A 281 30.42 11.66 -15.66
CA GLY A 281 30.47 13.12 -15.67
C GLY A 281 31.52 13.73 -14.74
N ALA A 282 31.96 13.02 -13.69
CA ALA A 282 33.02 13.46 -12.79
C ALA A 282 34.40 13.60 -13.45
N ARG A 283 34.63 13.03 -14.63
CA ARG A 283 35.85 13.19 -15.44
C ARG A 283 35.82 14.44 -16.32
N ARG A 284 34.69 15.14 -16.37
CA ARG A 284 34.54 16.34 -17.23
C ARG A 284 34.73 17.61 -16.39
N PRO A 285 35.18 18.71 -16.98
CA PRO A 285 35.33 19.96 -16.26
C PRO A 285 33.97 20.42 -15.67
N THR A 286 34.04 21.18 -14.61
CA THR A 286 32.93 21.94 -14.05
C THR A 286 33.18 23.41 -14.17
N VAL A 287 32.16 24.19 -14.47
CA VAL A 287 32.25 25.66 -14.65
C VAL A 287 31.25 26.30 -13.69
N ASN A 288 31.77 27.10 -12.77
CA ASN A 288 30.98 27.79 -11.76
C ASN A 288 31.17 29.31 -11.89
N ALA A 289 30.09 30.06 -11.85
CA ALA A 289 30.10 31.50 -11.67
C ALA A 289 29.79 31.83 -10.20
N PHE A 290 30.44 32.82 -9.64
CA PHE A 290 30.19 33.25 -8.29
C PHE A 290 30.32 34.77 -8.16
N ALA A 291 29.58 35.35 -7.21
CA ALA A 291 29.71 36.72 -6.78
C ALA A 291 29.51 36.80 -5.26
N SER A 292 30.34 37.55 -4.59
CA SER A 292 30.18 37.79 -3.16
C SER A 292 30.30 39.30 -2.87
N TYR A 293 29.53 39.74 -1.89
CA TYR A 293 29.63 41.05 -1.29
C TYR A 293 29.83 40.88 0.21
N GLN A 294 30.85 41.52 0.76
CA GLN A 294 31.18 41.45 2.17
C GLN A 294 31.19 42.80 2.80
N TYR A 295 30.77 42.86 4.08
CA TYR A 295 30.85 44.01 4.95
C TYR A 295 31.63 43.62 6.19
N ASP A 296 32.65 44.44 6.54
CA ASP A 296 33.52 44.22 7.68
C ASP A 296 33.39 45.41 8.65
N HIS A 297 33.26 45.12 9.95
CA HIS A 297 33.16 46.13 11.01
C HIS A 297 34.04 45.76 12.20
N GLY A 298 34.83 46.67 12.66
CA GLY A 298 35.65 46.55 13.88
C GLY A 298 35.22 47.55 14.95
N TRP A 299 34.96 47.06 16.15
CA TRP A 299 34.68 47.92 17.28
C TRP A 299 35.94 48.56 17.85
N GLN A 300 37.07 47.86 17.86
CA GLN A 300 38.35 48.38 18.33
C GLN A 300 38.91 49.48 17.40
N THR A 301 38.73 49.29 16.10
CA THR A 301 39.13 50.31 15.10
C THR A 301 38.08 51.41 14.93
N ALA A 302 36.81 51.17 15.41
CA ALA A 302 35.66 52.04 15.18
C ALA A 302 35.43 52.33 13.68
N ARG A 303 35.79 51.38 12.80
CA ARG A 303 35.71 51.54 11.35
C ARG A 303 35.02 50.36 10.69
N HIS A 304 34.57 50.58 9.46
CA HIS A 304 33.94 49.59 8.61
C HIS A 304 34.36 49.76 7.16
N GLY A 305 34.20 48.67 6.39
CA GLY A 305 34.43 48.68 4.95
C GLY A 305 33.60 47.62 4.26
N ASP A 306 33.48 47.77 2.96
CA ASP A 306 32.78 46.84 2.09
C ASP A 306 33.66 46.51 0.89
N SER A 307 33.46 45.31 0.36
CA SER A 307 34.14 44.88 -0.85
C SER A 307 33.31 43.80 -1.58
N TRP A 308 33.60 43.61 -2.85
CA TRP A 308 32.95 42.57 -3.66
C TRP A 308 33.98 41.79 -4.46
N LEU A 309 33.60 40.56 -4.77
CA LEU A 309 34.37 39.67 -5.63
C LEU A 309 33.40 38.95 -6.59
N ALA A 310 33.69 38.93 -7.86
CA ALA A 310 32.93 38.13 -8.84
C ALA A 310 33.89 37.44 -9.79
N GLY A 311 33.53 36.23 -10.22
CA GLY A 311 34.40 35.45 -11.09
C GLY A 311 33.73 34.20 -11.67
N VAL A 312 34.48 33.54 -12.51
CA VAL A 312 34.15 32.21 -13.05
C VAL A 312 35.34 31.32 -12.78
N SER A 313 35.04 30.12 -12.20
CA SER A 313 36.04 29.06 -12.04
C SER A 313 35.77 27.89 -13.00
N VAL A 314 36.86 27.29 -13.49
CA VAL A 314 36.81 26.04 -14.24
C VAL A 314 37.66 25.03 -13.51
N ASP A 315 37.03 23.97 -13.04
CA ASP A 315 37.69 22.93 -12.25
C ASP A 315 37.69 21.61 -13.03
N LEU A 316 38.86 21.03 -13.24
CA LEU A 316 39.06 19.74 -13.88
C LEU A 316 39.92 18.87 -12.97
N ASN A 317 39.36 17.78 -12.47
CA ASN A 317 40.12 16.82 -11.70
C ASN A 317 40.87 15.87 -12.65
N VAL A 318 42.18 16.06 -12.76
CA VAL A 318 43.05 15.28 -13.68
C VAL A 318 43.41 13.93 -13.08
N PHE A 319 43.59 13.86 -11.76
CA PHE A 319 43.93 12.62 -11.04
C PHE A 319 43.33 12.65 -9.63
N ASP A 320 42.50 11.64 -9.34
CA ASP A 320 41.77 11.51 -8.08
C ASP A 320 42.09 10.20 -7.32
N GLY A 321 43.28 9.63 -7.58
CA GLY A 321 43.66 8.35 -6.96
C GLY A 321 42.79 7.17 -7.42
N GLY A 322 42.05 7.31 -8.52
CA GLY A 322 41.18 6.24 -9.06
C GLY A 322 39.76 6.25 -8.51
N GLN A 323 39.37 7.25 -7.70
CA GLN A 323 38.03 7.37 -7.10
C GLN A 323 36.92 7.38 -8.15
N THR A 324 37.04 8.21 -9.18
CA THR A 324 36.04 8.27 -10.27
C THR A 324 35.93 6.95 -11.02
N HIS A 325 37.06 6.27 -11.27
CA HIS A 325 37.04 4.96 -11.91
C HIS A 325 36.32 3.91 -11.06
N ALA A 326 36.57 3.90 -9.75
CA ALA A 326 35.88 3.01 -8.81
C ALA A 326 34.39 3.32 -8.75
N LYS A 327 33.99 4.62 -8.75
CA LYS A 327 32.59 5.04 -8.74
C LYS A 327 31.83 4.62 -10.00
N VAL A 328 32.45 4.71 -11.18
CA VAL A 328 31.87 4.23 -12.45
C VAL A 328 31.68 2.70 -12.39
N ARG A 329 32.67 1.96 -11.89
CA ARG A 329 32.52 0.50 -11.72
C ARG A 329 31.41 0.15 -10.75
N GLN A 330 31.29 0.86 -9.62
CA GLN A 330 30.20 0.69 -8.64
C GLN A 330 28.86 0.90 -9.32
N SER A 331 28.63 2.06 -9.96
CA SER A 331 27.34 2.36 -10.61
C SER A 331 27.02 1.39 -11.74
N SER A 332 28.04 0.88 -12.47
CA SER A 332 27.83 -0.16 -13.50
C SER A 332 27.42 -1.50 -12.91
N ALA A 333 27.96 -1.87 -11.74
CA ALA A 333 27.54 -3.08 -11.02
C ALA A 333 26.11 -2.93 -10.47
N GLU A 334 25.76 -1.76 -9.94
CA GLU A 334 24.39 -1.42 -9.50
C GLU A 334 23.38 -1.51 -10.67
N LEU A 335 23.74 -0.99 -11.85
CA LEU A 335 22.93 -1.15 -13.06
C LEU A 335 22.73 -2.63 -13.43
N THR A 336 23.78 -3.44 -13.37
CA THR A 336 23.68 -4.88 -13.62
C THR A 336 22.75 -5.55 -12.62
N GLN A 337 22.84 -5.18 -11.35
CA GLN A 337 21.92 -5.67 -10.31
C GLN A 337 20.45 -5.38 -10.63
N VAL A 338 20.13 -4.14 -11.05
CA VAL A 338 18.75 -3.77 -11.38
C VAL A 338 18.27 -4.50 -12.65
N LYS A 339 19.13 -4.71 -13.65
CA LYS A 339 18.80 -5.51 -14.84
C LYS A 339 18.47 -6.97 -14.50
N GLU A 340 19.26 -7.58 -13.62
CA GLU A 340 18.98 -8.94 -13.16
C GLU A 340 17.73 -9.03 -12.27
N MET A 341 17.41 -7.98 -11.50
CA MET A 341 16.14 -7.89 -10.77
C MET A 341 14.94 -7.84 -11.75
N LEU A 342 15.01 -7.07 -12.82
CA LEU A 342 13.99 -7.04 -13.86
C LEU A 342 13.82 -8.42 -14.52
N ARG A 343 14.92 -9.08 -14.86
CA ARG A 343 14.90 -10.44 -15.43
C ARG A 343 14.27 -11.44 -14.48
N LYS A 344 14.65 -11.43 -13.20
CA LYS A 344 14.06 -12.28 -12.16
C LYS A 344 12.56 -12.03 -12.01
N ALA A 345 12.13 -10.76 -11.99
CA ALA A 345 10.72 -10.41 -11.90
C ALA A 345 9.93 -10.90 -13.12
N THR A 346 10.49 -10.78 -14.32
CA THR A 346 9.84 -11.26 -15.55
C THR A 346 9.63 -12.78 -15.51
N LEU A 347 10.63 -13.55 -15.07
CA LEU A 347 10.50 -14.98 -14.91
C LEU A 347 9.50 -15.36 -13.82
N GLY A 348 9.53 -14.66 -12.67
CA GLY A 348 8.62 -14.90 -11.55
C GLY A 348 7.16 -14.59 -11.92
N ILE A 349 6.92 -13.48 -12.61
CA ILE A 349 5.58 -13.12 -13.10
C ILE A 349 5.09 -14.12 -14.15
N GLY A 350 5.95 -14.61 -15.04
CA GLY A 350 5.57 -15.68 -15.96
C GLY A 350 5.08 -16.94 -15.26
N LEU A 351 5.74 -17.35 -14.18
CA LEU A 351 5.31 -18.46 -13.34
C LEU A 351 3.99 -18.14 -12.61
N GLU A 352 3.85 -16.94 -12.06
CA GLU A 352 2.62 -16.48 -11.37
C GLU A 352 1.40 -16.53 -12.31
N VAL A 353 1.55 -16.12 -13.57
CA VAL A 353 0.49 -16.20 -14.59
C VAL A 353 0.07 -17.63 -14.85
N GLU A 354 1.02 -18.56 -15.00
CA GLU A 354 0.69 -19.98 -15.21
C GLU A 354 0.03 -20.60 -13.98
N GLN A 355 0.49 -20.28 -12.77
CA GLN A 355 -0.15 -20.72 -11.54
C GLN A 355 -1.59 -20.19 -11.42
N ALA A 356 -1.81 -18.92 -11.70
CA ALA A 356 -3.15 -18.33 -11.67
C ALA A 356 -4.09 -18.94 -12.71
N ARG A 357 -3.60 -19.27 -13.90
CA ARG A 357 -4.38 -19.96 -14.94
C ARG A 357 -4.80 -21.37 -14.52
N LEU A 358 -3.86 -22.14 -13.99
CA LEU A 358 -4.15 -23.49 -13.50
C LEU A 358 -5.12 -23.45 -12.32
N ALA A 359 -4.93 -22.50 -11.39
CA ALA A 359 -5.83 -22.31 -10.25
C ALA A 359 -7.26 -21.93 -10.69
N HIS A 360 -7.41 -21.07 -11.70
CA HIS A 360 -8.72 -20.71 -12.25
C HIS A 360 -9.40 -21.91 -12.94
N ALA A 361 -8.67 -22.68 -13.74
CA ALA A 361 -9.20 -23.88 -14.39
C ALA A 361 -9.68 -24.92 -13.36
N ASP A 362 -8.86 -25.22 -12.34
CA ASP A 362 -9.22 -26.11 -11.23
C ASP A 362 -10.45 -25.61 -10.46
N ALA A 363 -10.51 -24.31 -10.12
CA ALA A 363 -11.63 -23.73 -9.39
C ALA A 363 -12.94 -23.82 -10.20
N THR A 364 -12.88 -23.61 -11.52
CA THR A 364 -14.05 -23.74 -12.42
C THR A 364 -14.56 -25.18 -12.46
N GLU A 365 -13.67 -26.16 -12.56
CA GLU A 365 -14.03 -27.58 -12.53
C GLU A 365 -14.62 -27.97 -11.17
N ARG A 366 -14.00 -27.58 -10.07
CA ARG A 366 -14.52 -27.83 -8.71
C ARG A 366 -15.90 -27.23 -8.49
N LEU A 367 -16.17 -26.03 -9.02
CA LEU A 367 -17.49 -25.40 -8.95
C LEU A 367 -18.53 -26.26 -9.67
N ALA A 368 -18.23 -26.72 -10.89
CA ALA A 368 -19.14 -27.54 -11.69
C ALA A 368 -19.46 -28.89 -11.01
N VAL A 369 -18.44 -29.56 -10.45
CA VAL A 369 -18.61 -30.80 -9.70
C VAL A 369 -19.42 -30.63 -8.43
N SER A 370 -19.10 -29.58 -7.65
CA SER A 370 -19.77 -29.28 -6.36
C SER A 370 -21.25 -28.91 -6.55
N ALA A 371 -21.60 -28.25 -7.66
CA ALA A 371 -22.99 -27.92 -7.99
C ALA A 371 -23.85 -29.20 -8.14
N ARG A 372 -23.36 -30.19 -8.88
CA ARG A 372 -24.05 -31.51 -9.05
C ARG A 372 -24.10 -32.26 -7.72
N ALA A 373 -23.02 -32.27 -6.96
CA ALA A 373 -22.96 -32.93 -5.68
C ALA A 373 -23.97 -32.40 -4.66
N VAL A 374 -24.23 -31.10 -4.65
CA VAL A 374 -25.21 -30.51 -3.72
C VAL A 374 -26.64 -30.88 -4.09
N GLU A 375 -26.97 -30.94 -5.39
CA GLU A 375 -28.28 -31.36 -5.85
C GLU A 375 -28.59 -32.82 -5.45
N GLN A 376 -27.63 -33.70 -5.69
CA GLN A 376 -27.76 -35.13 -5.32
C GLN A 376 -27.84 -35.33 -3.81
N ALA A 377 -27.01 -34.57 -3.03
CA ALA A 377 -27.04 -34.66 -1.58
C ALA A 377 -28.34 -34.09 -0.98
N ALA A 378 -28.92 -33.06 -1.58
CA ALA A 378 -30.19 -32.46 -1.15
C ALA A 378 -31.35 -33.44 -1.39
N GLU A 379 -31.42 -34.08 -2.56
CA GLU A 379 -32.42 -35.08 -2.87
C GLU A 379 -32.31 -36.29 -1.94
N SER A 380 -31.09 -36.82 -1.75
CA SER A 380 -30.82 -37.92 -0.82
C SER A 380 -31.26 -37.59 0.60
N ALA A 381 -30.99 -36.37 1.09
CA ALA A 381 -31.41 -35.94 2.41
C ALA A 381 -32.94 -35.84 2.54
N ALA A 382 -33.61 -35.29 1.53
CA ALA A 382 -35.08 -35.22 1.50
C ALA A 382 -35.75 -36.58 1.56
N LEU A 383 -35.27 -37.53 0.71
CA LEU A 383 -35.78 -38.93 0.69
C LEU A 383 -35.49 -39.65 2.02
N SER A 384 -34.33 -39.44 2.61
CA SER A 384 -33.93 -40.07 3.86
C SER A 384 -34.76 -39.55 5.04
N ARG A 385 -35.09 -38.25 5.09
CA ARG A 385 -36.02 -37.71 6.10
C ARG A 385 -37.39 -38.34 6.01
N ALA A 386 -37.95 -38.43 4.80
CA ALA A 386 -39.25 -39.03 4.58
C ALA A 386 -39.29 -40.56 4.96
N ARG A 387 -38.19 -41.29 4.73
CA ARG A 387 -38.06 -42.69 5.18
C ARG A 387 -37.91 -42.79 6.70
N PHE A 388 -37.15 -41.89 7.31
CA PHE A 388 -36.99 -41.83 8.77
C PHE A 388 -38.32 -41.57 9.48
N GLU A 389 -39.12 -40.64 8.97
CA GLU A 389 -40.50 -40.39 9.45
C GLU A 389 -41.40 -41.62 9.39
N LYS A 390 -41.21 -42.48 8.35
CA LYS A 390 -41.96 -43.73 8.12
C LYS A 390 -41.33 -44.96 8.75
N GLU A 391 -40.36 -44.80 9.64
CA GLU A 391 -39.63 -45.91 10.33
C GLU A 391 -38.80 -46.81 9.41
N ALA A 392 -38.55 -46.38 8.17
CA ALA A 392 -37.86 -47.12 7.15
C ALA A 392 -36.39 -46.77 6.96
N LEU A 393 -35.76 -46.07 7.94
CA LEU A 393 -34.36 -45.66 7.95
C LEU A 393 -33.80 -45.66 9.37
N LEU A 394 -32.53 -46.10 9.53
CA LEU A 394 -31.82 -46.04 10.80
C LEU A 394 -31.38 -44.63 11.11
N THR A 395 -31.30 -44.32 12.41
CA THR A 395 -30.84 -43.01 12.92
C THR A 395 -29.43 -42.65 12.44
N ALA A 396 -28.51 -43.65 12.46
CA ALA A 396 -27.14 -43.46 12.01
C ALA A 396 -27.04 -43.07 10.52
N ASP A 397 -27.90 -43.72 9.67
CA ASP A 397 -27.95 -43.41 8.24
C ASP A 397 -28.47 -41.97 8.00
N LEU A 398 -29.50 -41.53 8.74
CA LEU A 398 -30.01 -40.18 8.64
C LEU A 398 -28.92 -39.16 9.00
N ILE A 399 -28.20 -39.35 10.11
CA ILE A 399 -27.10 -38.53 10.55
C ILE A 399 -26.05 -38.45 9.43
N GLY A 400 -25.66 -39.60 8.85
CA GLY A 400 -24.66 -39.64 7.79
C GLY A 400 -25.08 -38.89 6.52
N VAL A 401 -26.36 -38.96 6.13
CA VAL A 401 -26.88 -38.25 4.95
C VAL A 401 -26.99 -36.76 5.18
N GLU A 402 -27.48 -36.32 6.34
CA GLU A 402 -27.56 -34.91 6.70
C GLU A 402 -26.18 -34.26 6.79
N SER A 403 -25.20 -34.95 7.35
CA SER A 403 -23.81 -34.45 7.41
C SER A 403 -23.24 -34.31 6.00
N ARG A 404 -23.42 -35.28 5.09
CA ARG A 404 -22.98 -35.16 3.68
C ARG A 404 -23.68 -34.04 2.94
N HIS A 405 -24.97 -33.78 3.22
CA HIS A 405 -25.70 -32.67 2.62
C HIS A 405 -25.12 -31.32 3.08
N LEU A 406 -24.85 -31.16 4.36
CA LEU A 406 -24.20 -29.96 4.89
C LEU A 406 -22.81 -29.74 4.25
N GLU A 407 -21.99 -30.79 4.21
CA GLU A 407 -20.65 -30.72 3.56
C GLU A 407 -20.75 -30.35 2.08
N ALA A 408 -21.67 -30.91 1.32
CA ALA A 408 -21.86 -30.61 -0.08
C ALA A 408 -22.24 -29.12 -0.28
N ARG A 409 -23.14 -28.59 0.55
CA ARG A 409 -23.51 -27.17 0.54
C ARG A 409 -22.32 -26.27 0.83
N LEU A 410 -21.55 -26.55 1.86
CA LEU A 410 -20.36 -25.77 2.21
C LEU A 410 -19.31 -25.82 1.08
N ARG A 411 -19.06 -27.01 0.50
CA ARG A 411 -18.12 -27.17 -0.63
C ARG A 411 -18.54 -26.33 -1.83
N ARG A 412 -19.83 -26.28 -2.18
CA ARG A 412 -20.33 -25.44 -3.28
C ARG A 412 -20.14 -23.97 -2.99
N THR A 413 -20.51 -23.52 -1.78
CA THR A 413 -20.32 -22.13 -1.35
C THR A 413 -18.85 -21.71 -1.46
N PHE A 414 -17.94 -22.57 -1.02
CA PHE A 414 -16.51 -22.30 -1.09
C PHE A 414 -16.00 -22.31 -2.53
N ALA A 415 -16.40 -23.29 -3.33
CA ALA A 415 -15.99 -23.36 -4.73
C ALA A 415 -16.47 -22.16 -5.56
N ALA A 416 -17.66 -21.62 -5.29
CA ALA A 416 -18.17 -20.44 -5.97
C ALA A 416 -17.37 -19.17 -5.63
N ALA A 417 -16.95 -19.00 -4.39
CA ALA A 417 -16.09 -17.90 -3.98
C ALA A 417 -14.66 -18.08 -4.52
N ASP A 418 -14.12 -19.30 -4.48
CA ASP A 418 -12.77 -19.61 -4.94
C ASP A 418 -12.64 -19.43 -6.46
N GLU A 419 -13.67 -19.74 -7.27
CA GLU A 419 -13.68 -19.50 -8.72
C GLU A 419 -13.59 -17.99 -9.02
N ARG A 420 -14.41 -17.18 -8.36
CA ARG A 420 -14.37 -15.72 -8.53
C ARG A 420 -13.02 -15.13 -8.10
N LEU A 421 -12.48 -15.63 -6.99
CA LEU A 421 -11.16 -15.18 -6.50
C LEU A 421 -10.04 -15.58 -7.47
N ALA A 422 -10.03 -16.82 -7.97
CA ALA A 422 -9.03 -17.28 -8.93
C ALA A 422 -9.08 -16.45 -10.22
N LEU A 423 -10.26 -16.01 -10.66
CA LEU A 423 -10.41 -15.13 -11.81
C LEU A 423 -9.81 -13.74 -11.55
N VAL A 424 -10.05 -13.17 -10.36
CA VAL A 424 -9.45 -11.88 -9.94
C VAL A 424 -7.93 -11.98 -9.87
N GLU A 425 -7.39 -13.08 -9.31
CA GLU A 425 -5.95 -13.33 -9.24
C GLU A 425 -5.32 -13.49 -10.63
N LEU A 426 -6.01 -14.15 -11.55
CA LEU A 426 -5.56 -14.28 -12.95
C LEU A 426 -5.47 -12.90 -13.63
N ARG A 427 -6.46 -12.04 -13.43
CA ARG A 427 -6.44 -10.67 -13.96
C ARG A 427 -5.30 -9.86 -13.35
N LEU A 428 -5.10 -9.96 -12.04
CA LEU A 428 -3.98 -9.31 -11.35
C LEU A 428 -2.62 -9.81 -11.88
N ALA A 429 -2.46 -11.13 -12.03
CA ALA A 429 -1.23 -11.72 -12.54
C ALA A 429 -0.89 -11.26 -13.98
N LEU A 430 -1.89 -10.95 -14.78
CA LEU A 430 -1.73 -10.38 -16.12
C LEU A 430 -1.54 -8.85 -16.12
N GLY A 431 -1.61 -8.19 -14.96
CA GLY A 431 -1.50 -6.73 -14.85
C GLY A 431 -2.75 -5.98 -15.28
N LEU A 432 -3.87 -6.67 -15.42
CA LEU A 432 -5.16 -6.08 -15.68
C LEU A 432 -5.78 -5.54 -14.38
N THR A 433 -6.69 -4.58 -14.49
CA THR A 433 -7.47 -4.16 -13.33
C THR A 433 -8.25 -5.35 -12.78
N PRO A 434 -8.11 -5.70 -11.48
CA PRO A 434 -8.79 -6.85 -10.88
C PRO A 434 -10.30 -6.78 -11.04
N LEU A 435 -10.88 -5.58 -10.94
CA LEU A 435 -12.27 -5.27 -11.26
C LEU A 435 -12.31 -4.33 -12.47
N PRO A 436 -13.02 -4.67 -13.55
CA PRO A 436 -13.25 -3.74 -14.63
C PRO A 436 -14.13 -2.59 -14.12
N HIS A 437 -13.69 -1.35 -14.33
CA HIS A 437 -14.50 -0.18 -14.05
C HIS A 437 -15.75 -0.19 -14.95
N PRO A 438 -16.91 0.37 -14.48
CA PRO A 438 -18.11 0.51 -15.27
C PRO A 438 -17.90 1.37 -16.50
#